data_4f5d9f75f9ce935d265f1849f50ff450
#
_entry.id   4f5d9f75f9ce935d265f1849f50ff450
#
_cell.length_a   1.000
_cell.length_b   1.000
_cell.length_c   1.000
_cell.angle_alpha   90.00
_cell.angle_beta   90.00
_cell.angle_gamma   90.00
#
_symmetry.space_group_name_H-M   'P 1'
#
loop_
_entity.id
_entity.type
_entity.pdbx_description
1 polymer ?
#
loop_
_entity_poly.entity_id
_entity_poly.type
_entity_poly.pdbx_seq_one_letter_code
_entity_poly.pdbx_strand_id
1 'polypeptide(L)'
;TLGNHDFNYGQETLTDYLNALHARCLCGNVRDENGRLPVGSYTVHTLKNGLRVGLVGMTTSWINLWEKPENLAGLSVGDPFHTAVKGALALKDRVAVPVGIYHGGCEKELETGKTLSETDENIACRLCEKLPFDLLLTGHQHVAMVNQNYHGTHVVQTPANAVAYVKVTLDEDGRFESELLTPKAEAV
;
A
#
# COMPACT_ATOMS: atom_id res chain seq x y z
N THR A 1 -1.43 -3.43 4.26
CA THR A 1 -2.73 -2.97 3.76
C THR A 1 -3.52 -4.13 3.20
N LEU A 2 -4.84 -3.95 3.01
CA LEU A 2 -5.70 -4.96 2.40
C LEU A 2 -5.54 -4.96 0.87
N GLY A 3 -5.59 -6.15 0.27
CA GLY A 3 -5.72 -6.36 -1.15
C GLY A 3 -7.17 -6.69 -1.55
N ASN A 4 -7.46 -6.71 -2.85
CA ASN A 4 -8.80 -7.03 -3.34
C ASN A 4 -9.23 -8.46 -2.95
N HIS A 5 -8.33 -9.42 -2.92
CA HIS A 5 -8.65 -10.81 -2.56
C HIS A 5 -8.93 -11.03 -1.07
N ASP A 6 -8.56 -10.10 -0.20
CA ASP A 6 -8.89 -10.20 1.24
C ASP A 6 -10.40 -10.13 1.51
N PHE A 7 -11.18 -9.60 0.56
CA PHE A 7 -12.62 -9.47 0.66
C PHE A 7 -13.40 -10.69 0.16
N ASN A 8 -12.76 -11.63 -0.54
CA ASN A 8 -13.43 -12.74 -1.24
C ASN A 8 -14.21 -13.70 -0.31
N TYR A 9 -13.92 -13.69 0.98
CA TYR A 9 -14.50 -14.62 1.96
C TYR A 9 -15.47 -13.93 2.93
N GLY A 10 -15.83 -12.69 2.67
CA GLY A 10 -16.77 -11.90 3.48
C GLY A 10 -16.16 -11.27 4.73
N GLN A 11 -16.94 -10.38 5.35
CA GLN A 11 -16.49 -9.52 6.44
C GLN A 11 -16.07 -10.30 7.71
N GLU A 12 -16.78 -11.36 8.06
CA GLU A 12 -16.48 -12.15 9.26
C GLU A 12 -15.07 -12.77 9.16
N THR A 13 -14.81 -13.48 8.05
CA THR A 13 -13.50 -14.10 7.80
C THR A 13 -12.37 -13.06 7.76
N LEU A 14 -12.60 -11.92 7.12
CA LEU A 14 -11.64 -10.82 7.07
C LEU A 14 -11.36 -10.26 8.47
N THR A 15 -12.40 -10.08 9.30
CA THR A 15 -12.26 -9.58 10.67
C THR A 15 -11.45 -10.55 11.53
N ASP A 16 -11.78 -11.85 11.47
CA ASP A 16 -11.06 -12.88 12.21
C ASP A 16 -9.60 -12.98 11.80
N TYR A 17 -9.31 -12.93 10.48
CA TYR A 17 -7.95 -12.88 9.95
C TYR A 17 -7.17 -11.69 10.52
N LEU A 18 -7.74 -10.48 10.46
CA LEU A 18 -7.08 -9.29 10.95
C LEU A 18 -6.85 -9.29 12.46
N ASN A 19 -7.78 -9.86 13.23
CA ASN A 19 -7.63 -10.01 14.69
C ASN A 19 -6.54 -11.02 15.07
N ALA A 20 -6.31 -12.02 14.21
CA ALA A 20 -5.23 -13.01 14.41
C ALA A 20 -3.84 -12.50 14.04
N LEU A 21 -3.74 -11.39 13.29
CA LEU A 21 -2.45 -10.82 12.91
C LEU A 21 -1.72 -10.18 14.09
N HIS A 22 -0.43 -10.46 14.23
CA HIS A 22 0.48 -9.74 15.13
C HIS A 22 1.02 -8.44 14.52
N ALA A 23 0.28 -7.85 13.57
CA ALA A 23 0.65 -6.65 12.86
C ALA A 23 -0.56 -5.71 12.73
N ARG A 24 -0.29 -4.40 12.67
CA ARG A 24 -1.33 -3.40 12.43
C ARG A 24 -1.68 -3.36 10.95
N CYS A 25 -2.94 -3.53 10.61
CA CYS A 25 -3.46 -3.29 9.26
C CYS A 25 -3.72 -1.80 9.04
N LEU A 26 -3.17 -1.24 7.98
CA LEU A 26 -3.42 0.13 7.54
C LEU A 26 -4.16 0.10 6.20
N CYS A 27 -5.43 0.54 6.19
CA CYS A 27 -6.25 0.62 4.98
C CYS A 27 -7.32 1.70 5.16
N GLY A 28 -6.91 2.97 5.08
CA GLY A 28 -7.70 4.12 5.50
C GLY A 28 -8.89 4.45 4.61
N ASN A 29 -8.99 3.87 3.41
CA ASN A 29 -10.13 4.03 2.54
C ASN A 29 -11.17 2.90 2.67
N VAL A 30 -10.92 1.89 3.50
CA VAL A 30 -11.95 0.89 3.88
C VAL A 30 -12.67 1.36 5.13
N ARG A 31 -13.99 1.38 5.07
CA ARG A 31 -14.87 1.73 6.17
C ARG A 31 -15.78 0.57 6.48
N ASP A 32 -15.94 0.29 7.75
CA ASP A 32 -16.92 -0.65 8.29
C ASP A 32 -17.99 0.15 9.03
N GLU A 33 -19.23 0.08 8.59
CA GLU A 33 -20.38 0.76 9.22
C GLU A 33 -20.60 0.31 10.67
N ASN A 34 -20.19 -0.90 11.00
CA ASN A 34 -20.33 -1.49 12.34
C ASN A 34 -19.09 -1.28 13.22
N GLY A 35 -17.99 -0.72 12.65
CA GLY A 35 -16.76 -0.43 13.38
C GLY A 35 -16.02 -1.66 13.93
N ARG A 36 -16.24 -2.84 13.35
CA ARG A 36 -15.64 -4.11 13.80
C ARG A 36 -14.29 -4.40 13.16
N LEU A 37 -14.03 -3.84 11.97
CA LEU A 37 -12.81 -4.10 11.22
C LEU A 37 -11.64 -3.35 11.86
N PRO A 38 -10.57 -4.05 12.31
CA PRO A 38 -9.45 -3.44 13.02
C PRO A 38 -8.42 -2.81 12.03
N VAL A 39 -8.86 -1.83 11.24
CA VAL A 39 -8.02 -1.13 10.28
C VAL A 39 -7.75 0.31 10.69
N GLY A 40 -6.52 0.77 10.47
CA GLY A 40 -6.12 2.16 10.65
C GLY A 40 -5.85 2.85 9.32
N SER A 41 -5.76 4.19 9.33
CA SER A 41 -5.43 4.96 8.12
C SER A 41 -3.94 5.19 7.98
N TYR A 42 -3.26 5.52 9.08
CA TYR A 42 -1.83 5.80 9.11
C TYR A 42 -1.25 5.48 10.50
N THR A 43 0.07 5.41 10.56
CA THR A 43 0.83 5.29 11.81
C THR A 43 2.19 5.97 11.69
N VAL A 44 2.80 6.27 12.84
CA VAL A 44 4.20 6.71 12.92
C VAL A 44 4.97 5.65 13.68
N HIS A 45 6.04 5.17 13.08
CA HIS A 45 6.97 4.24 13.70
C HIS A 45 8.31 4.94 13.93
N THR A 46 8.83 4.84 15.14
CA THR A 46 10.16 5.37 15.48
C THR A 46 11.16 4.23 15.52
N LEU A 47 12.16 4.28 14.66
CA LEU A 47 13.22 3.28 14.60
C LEU A 47 14.18 3.42 15.80
N LYS A 48 15.02 2.42 16.04
CA LYS A 48 15.99 2.41 17.16
C LYS A 48 16.97 3.58 17.13
N ASN A 49 17.30 4.09 15.96
CA ASN A 49 18.15 5.28 15.76
C ASN A 49 17.39 6.63 15.90
N GLY A 50 16.12 6.60 16.27
CA GLY A 50 15.30 7.79 16.43
C GLY A 50 14.61 8.28 15.14
N LEU A 51 14.90 7.69 13.98
CA LEU A 51 14.25 8.06 12.71
C LEU A 51 12.75 7.76 12.77
N ARG A 52 11.93 8.73 12.42
CA ARG A 52 10.46 8.60 12.41
C ARG A 52 9.98 8.33 10.99
N VAL A 53 9.37 7.17 10.79
CA VAL A 53 8.77 6.73 9.53
C VAL A 53 7.25 6.82 9.65
N GLY A 54 6.62 7.51 8.72
CA GLY A 54 5.17 7.60 8.64
C GLY A 54 4.64 6.65 7.57
N LEU A 55 3.64 5.85 7.91
CA LEU A 55 3.04 4.87 7.02
C LEU A 55 1.58 5.23 6.78
N VAL A 56 1.15 5.30 5.52
CA VAL A 56 -0.25 5.49 5.10
C VAL A 56 -0.67 4.30 4.28
N GLY A 57 -1.75 3.61 4.67
CA GLY A 57 -2.24 2.42 3.96
C GLY A 57 -3.54 2.70 3.19
N MET A 58 -3.64 2.16 1.97
CA MET A 58 -4.82 2.25 1.12
C MET A 58 -4.89 1.09 0.11
N THR A 59 -6.07 0.85 -0.44
CA THR A 59 -6.34 -0.15 -1.46
C THR A 59 -7.14 0.45 -2.62
N THR A 60 -7.15 -0.22 -3.78
CA THR A 60 -7.95 0.23 -4.93
C THR A 60 -9.44 0.26 -4.61
N SER A 61 -10.14 1.29 -5.07
CA SER A 61 -11.59 1.41 -4.93
C SER A 61 -12.38 0.48 -5.87
N TRP A 62 -11.70 -0.13 -6.85
CA TRP A 62 -12.30 -1.04 -7.81
C TRP A 62 -12.79 -2.35 -7.19
N ILE A 63 -12.42 -2.65 -5.95
CA ILE A 63 -13.01 -3.71 -5.14
C ILE A 63 -14.53 -3.64 -5.14
N ASN A 64 -15.12 -2.43 -5.12
CA ASN A 64 -16.56 -2.23 -5.20
C ASN A 64 -17.21 -2.73 -6.51
N LEU A 65 -16.42 -2.89 -7.58
CA LEU A 65 -16.88 -3.40 -8.88
C LEU A 65 -16.67 -4.90 -9.04
N TRP A 66 -15.60 -5.43 -8.42
CA TRP A 66 -15.22 -6.83 -8.62
C TRP A 66 -15.81 -7.77 -7.58
N GLU A 67 -15.99 -7.26 -6.36
CA GLU A 67 -16.42 -8.11 -5.26
C GLU A 67 -17.95 -8.23 -5.22
N LYS A 68 -18.42 -9.38 -4.75
CA LYS A 68 -19.83 -9.63 -4.57
C LYS A 68 -20.41 -8.74 -3.48
N PRO A 69 -21.62 -8.19 -3.68
CA PRO A 69 -22.26 -7.32 -2.68
C PRO A 69 -22.38 -7.95 -1.29
N GLU A 70 -22.63 -9.26 -1.22
CA GLU A 70 -22.72 -9.98 0.05
C GLU A 70 -21.39 -10.01 0.82
N ASN A 71 -20.25 -10.04 0.14
CA ASN A 71 -18.93 -10.01 0.76
C ASN A 71 -18.54 -8.61 1.26
N LEU A 72 -19.13 -7.57 0.67
CA LEU A 72 -18.96 -6.18 1.08
C LEU A 72 -20.07 -5.66 2.00
N ALA A 73 -20.99 -6.52 2.45
CA ALA A 73 -22.11 -6.10 3.28
C ALA A 73 -21.64 -5.35 4.55
N GLY A 74 -22.01 -4.06 4.68
CA GLY A 74 -21.56 -3.18 5.75
C GLY A 74 -20.14 -2.62 5.59
N LEU A 75 -19.46 -2.90 4.46
CA LEU A 75 -18.17 -2.32 4.10
C LEU A 75 -18.32 -1.36 2.92
N SER A 76 -17.49 -0.34 2.87
CA SER A 76 -17.32 0.53 1.72
C SER A 76 -15.85 0.83 1.47
N VAL A 77 -15.44 0.87 0.21
CA VAL A 77 -14.08 1.20 -0.20
C VAL A 77 -14.11 2.56 -0.91
N GLY A 78 -13.57 3.59 -0.25
CA GLY A 78 -13.52 4.94 -0.77
C GLY A 78 -12.33 5.20 -1.69
N ASP A 79 -12.19 6.45 -2.14
CA ASP A 79 -11.10 6.91 -2.99
C ASP A 79 -9.74 6.80 -2.25
N PRO A 80 -8.78 6.00 -2.78
CA PRO A 80 -7.44 5.89 -2.21
C PRO A 80 -6.65 7.20 -2.27
N PHE A 81 -6.82 8.02 -3.31
CA PHE A 81 -6.13 9.30 -3.42
C PHE A 81 -6.52 10.25 -2.29
N HIS A 82 -7.81 10.34 -1.99
CA HIS A 82 -8.31 11.16 -0.89
C HIS A 82 -7.75 10.71 0.47
N THR A 83 -7.63 9.39 0.68
CA THR A 83 -7.03 8.81 1.88
C THR A 83 -5.53 9.13 1.96
N ALA A 84 -4.81 9.02 0.84
CA ALA A 84 -3.40 9.37 0.76
C ALA A 84 -3.16 10.85 1.09
N VAL A 85 -3.98 11.77 0.58
CA VAL A 85 -3.91 13.21 0.90
C VAL A 85 -4.10 13.44 2.40
N LYS A 86 -5.13 12.85 3.01
CA LYS A 86 -5.37 12.98 4.46
C LYS A 86 -4.22 12.42 5.29
N GLY A 87 -3.70 11.26 4.91
CA GLY A 87 -2.57 10.63 5.57
C GLY A 87 -1.30 11.48 5.47
N ALA A 88 -0.96 11.97 4.27
CA ALA A 88 0.19 12.83 4.05
C ALA A 88 0.10 14.14 4.87
N LEU A 89 -1.08 14.76 4.93
CA LEU A 89 -1.31 15.95 5.78
C LEU A 89 -1.17 15.63 7.27
N ALA A 90 -1.67 14.50 7.73
CA ALA A 90 -1.55 14.08 9.14
C ALA A 90 -0.11 13.74 9.54
N LEU A 91 0.74 13.34 8.60
CA LEU A 91 2.15 13.02 8.81
C LEU A 91 3.08 14.22 8.62
N LYS A 92 2.61 15.30 7.97
CA LYS A 92 3.40 16.50 7.69
C LYS A 92 4.06 17.02 8.96
N ASP A 93 5.35 17.34 8.87
CA ASP A 93 6.19 17.87 9.97
C ASP A 93 6.33 16.90 11.19
N ARG A 94 5.83 15.68 11.06
CA ARG A 94 5.86 14.65 12.14
C ARG A 94 6.82 13.51 11.87
N VAL A 95 7.21 13.31 10.64
CA VAL A 95 8.05 12.18 10.20
C VAL A 95 9.17 12.68 9.29
N ALA A 96 10.27 11.93 9.28
CA ALA A 96 11.39 12.18 8.37
C ALA A 96 11.20 11.43 7.03
N VAL A 97 10.49 10.29 7.06
CA VAL A 97 10.29 9.41 5.90
C VAL A 97 8.80 9.08 5.77
N PRO A 98 8.06 9.76 4.89
CA PRO A 98 6.68 9.40 4.56
C PRO A 98 6.64 8.25 3.54
N VAL A 99 5.87 7.20 3.86
CA VAL A 99 5.72 5.98 3.07
C VAL A 99 4.26 5.73 2.77
N GLY A 100 3.93 5.53 1.50
CA GLY A 100 2.65 5.01 1.05
C GLY A 100 2.67 3.48 0.94
N ILE A 101 1.62 2.81 1.39
CA ILE A 101 1.39 1.39 1.18
C ILE A 101 0.08 1.26 0.40
N TYR A 102 0.18 0.99 -0.88
CA TYR A 102 -0.96 0.99 -1.79
C TYR A 102 -1.16 -0.37 -2.45
N HIS A 103 -2.29 -1.03 -2.18
CA HIS A 103 -2.70 -2.18 -2.99
C HIS A 103 -3.40 -1.69 -4.25
N GLY A 104 -2.64 -1.45 -5.26
CA GLY A 104 -2.89 -1.00 -6.62
C GLY A 104 -1.54 -0.78 -7.29
N GLY A 105 -1.54 -0.54 -8.59
CA GLY A 105 -0.33 -0.43 -9.38
C GLY A 105 -0.18 0.90 -10.08
N CYS A 106 0.71 0.92 -11.09
CA CYS A 106 1.02 2.08 -11.90
C CYS A 106 0.07 2.15 -13.11
N GLU A 107 -0.56 3.30 -13.31
CA GLU A 107 -1.39 3.61 -14.48
C GLU A 107 -0.55 4.03 -15.70
N LYS A 108 0.76 4.26 -15.49
CA LYS A 108 1.72 4.61 -16.53
C LYS A 108 2.97 3.75 -16.43
N GLU A 109 3.65 3.55 -17.53
CA GLU A 109 5.01 3.04 -17.56
C GLU A 109 5.97 4.11 -16.99
N LEU A 110 6.74 3.77 -15.96
CA LEU A 110 7.49 4.76 -15.19
C LEU A 110 8.63 5.42 -15.98
N GLU A 111 9.23 4.69 -16.92
CA GLU A 111 10.36 5.19 -17.72
C GLU A 111 9.90 6.12 -18.85
N THR A 112 8.81 5.78 -19.53
CA THR A 112 8.35 6.49 -20.73
C THR A 112 7.19 7.44 -20.48
N GLY A 113 6.49 7.29 -19.36
CA GLY A 113 5.25 8.00 -19.04
C GLY A 113 4.04 7.55 -19.87
N LYS A 114 4.18 6.48 -20.68
CA LYS A 114 3.09 5.96 -21.49
C LYS A 114 1.96 5.44 -20.62
N THR A 115 0.74 5.88 -20.90
CA THR A 115 -0.46 5.39 -20.21
C THR A 115 -0.67 3.90 -20.47
N LEU A 116 -0.77 3.12 -19.41
CA LEU A 116 -1.07 1.69 -19.41
C LEU A 116 -2.56 1.44 -19.18
N SER A 117 -3.21 2.30 -18.40
CA SER A 117 -4.64 2.22 -18.11
C SER A 117 -5.23 3.63 -18.03
N GLU A 118 -6.41 3.82 -18.63
CA GLU A 118 -7.17 5.07 -18.56
C GLU A 118 -8.18 5.09 -17.39
N THR A 119 -8.25 3.99 -16.64
CA THR A 119 -9.13 3.87 -15.49
C THR A 119 -8.41 4.33 -14.20
N ASP A 120 -9.16 4.57 -13.15
CA ASP A 120 -8.65 4.89 -11.81
C ASP A 120 -8.44 3.64 -10.92
N GLU A 121 -8.40 2.45 -11.54
CA GLU A 121 -8.04 1.20 -10.86
C GLU A 121 -6.66 1.28 -10.22
N ASN A 122 -5.69 1.79 -10.99
CA ASN A 122 -4.30 1.98 -10.59
C ASN A 122 -3.99 3.47 -10.60
N ILE A 123 -3.43 3.99 -9.50
CA ILE A 123 -3.14 5.42 -9.34
C ILE A 123 -1.76 5.70 -8.71
N ALA A 124 -0.84 4.72 -8.73
CA ALA A 124 0.47 4.88 -8.09
C ALA A 124 1.27 6.06 -8.66
N CYS A 125 1.23 6.26 -9.99
CA CYS A 125 1.90 7.40 -10.62
C CYS A 125 1.30 8.74 -10.15
N ARG A 126 -0.03 8.84 -10.07
CA ARG A 126 -0.71 10.03 -9.54
C ARG A 126 -0.35 10.29 -8.07
N LEU A 127 -0.19 9.23 -7.26
CA LEU A 127 0.26 9.37 -5.87
C LEU A 127 1.66 9.98 -5.80
N CYS A 128 2.60 9.48 -6.60
CA CYS A 128 3.97 10.01 -6.67
C CYS A 128 4.02 11.44 -7.22
N GLU A 129 3.21 11.78 -8.21
CA GLU A 129 3.18 13.13 -8.83
C GLU A 129 2.63 14.20 -7.87
N LYS A 130 1.73 13.85 -6.97
CA LYS A 130 0.93 14.80 -6.20
C LYS A 130 1.21 14.83 -4.71
N LEU A 131 1.87 13.81 -4.16
CA LEU A 131 2.05 13.65 -2.73
C LEU A 131 3.52 13.44 -2.37
N PRO A 132 3.96 13.93 -1.21
CA PRO A 132 5.35 13.90 -0.78
C PRO A 132 5.73 12.56 -0.14
N PHE A 133 5.49 11.45 -0.82
CA PHE A 133 5.99 10.15 -0.38
C PHE A 133 7.43 9.96 -0.85
N ASP A 134 8.32 9.55 0.06
CA ASP A 134 9.69 9.16 -0.29
C ASP A 134 9.73 7.74 -0.84
N LEU A 135 8.82 6.87 -0.34
CA LEU A 135 8.70 5.48 -0.73
C LEU A 135 7.23 5.13 -0.96
N LEU A 136 6.93 4.43 -2.05
CA LEU A 136 5.63 3.85 -2.35
C LEU A 136 5.75 2.33 -2.55
N LEU A 137 5.16 1.57 -1.62
CA LEU A 137 5.03 0.12 -1.71
C LEU A 137 3.73 -0.19 -2.44
N THR A 138 3.82 -0.84 -3.60
CA THR A 138 2.67 -1.16 -4.46
C THR A 138 2.44 -2.67 -4.58
N GLY A 139 1.33 -3.06 -5.19
CA GLY A 139 0.94 -4.44 -5.43
C GLY A 139 -0.02 -4.56 -6.62
N HIS A 140 -0.88 -5.60 -6.59
CA HIS A 140 -2.03 -5.78 -7.48
C HIS A 140 -1.70 -6.23 -8.91
N GLN A 141 -0.77 -5.57 -9.59
CA GLN A 141 -0.45 -5.87 -11.00
C GLN A 141 0.42 -7.13 -11.18
N HIS A 142 0.85 -7.77 -10.10
CA HIS A 142 1.68 -8.98 -10.10
C HIS A 142 3.04 -8.82 -10.83
N VAL A 143 3.58 -7.62 -10.86
CA VAL A 143 4.86 -7.29 -11.50
C VAL A 143 5.95 -7.17 -10.44
N ALA A 144 7.13 -7.71 -10.70
CA ALA A 144 8.31 -7.43 -9.90
C ALA A 144 8.92 -6.09 -10.31
N MET A 145 8.99 -5.14 -9.36
CA MET A 145 9.53 -3.80 -9.60
C MET A 145 10.46 -3.40 -8.46
N VAL A 146 11.70 -3.08 -8.79
CA VAL A 146 12.72 -2.61 -7.85
C VAL A 146 13.48 -1.43 -8.45
N ASN A 147 14.06 -0.58 -7.59
CA ASN A 147 14.91 0.55 -7.97
C ASN A 147 14.27 1.52 -8.98
N GLN A 148 12.95 1.65 -8.95
CA GLN A 148 12.26 2.66 -9.75
C GLN A 148 12.14 3.96 -8.98
N ASN A 149 12.38 5.08 -9.66
CA ASN A 149 12.11 6.42 -9.12
C ASN A 149 11.15 7.14 -10.03
N TYR A 150 10.06 7.64 -9.47
CA TYR A 150 9.07 8.41 -10.22
C TYR A 150 8.68 9.67 -9.45
N HIS A 151 8.99 10.83 -10.03
CA HIS A 151 8.80 12.15 -9.41
C HIS A 151 9.43 12.30 -8.02
N GLY A 152 10.58 11.65 -7.78
CA GLY A 152 11.29 11.70 -6.49
C GLY A 152 10.86 10.63 -5.50
N THR A 153 9.80 9.88 -5.78
CA THR A 153 9.35 8.74 -4.96
C THR A 153 10.04 7.45 -5.41
N HIS A 154 10.63 6.72 -4.48
CA HIS A 154 11.09 5.35 -4.74
C HIS A 154 9.89 4.40 -4.78
N VAL A 155 9.71 3.67 -5.89
CA VAL A 155 8.54 2.81 -6.12
C VAL A 155 8.97 1.36 -6.22
N VAL A 156 8.28 0.48 -5.51
CA VAL A 156 8.52 -0.96 -5.55
C VAL A 156 7.21 -1.74 -5.63
N GLN A 157 7.27 -2.91 -6.26
CA GLN A 157 6.17 -3.86 -6.29
C GLN A 157 6.71 -5.29 -6.16
N THR A 158 6.01 -6.12 -5.37
CA THR A 158 6.29 -7.55 -5.27
C THR A 158 5.48 -8.32 -6.30
N PRO A 159 6.01 -9.44 -6.85
CA PRO A 159 5.21 -10.35 -7.66
C PRO A 159 4.15 -11.09 -6.81
N ALA A 160 3.23 -11.77 -7.49
CA ALA A 160 2.18 -12.55 -6.84
C ALA A 160 2.71 -13.83 -6.17
N ASN A 161 1.83 -14.45 -5.35
CA ASN A 161 2.00 -15.79 -4.78
C ASN A 161 3.23 -15.96 -3.87
N ALA A 162 3.73 -14.88 -3.28
CA ALA A 162 4.88 -14.89 -2.38
C ALA A 162 6.14 -15.59 -2.95
N VAL A 163 6.27 -15.66 -4.28
CA VAL A 163 7.44 -16.27 -4.94
C VAL A 163 8.71 -15.46 -4.70
N ALA A 164 8.57 -14.18 -4.40
CA ALA A 164 9.65 -13.28 -4.03
C ALA A 164 9.13 -12.16 -3.13
N TYR A 165 10.04 -11.48 -2.46
CA TYR A 165 9.76 -10.26 -1.71
C TYR A 165 10.78 -9.18 -2.05
N VAL A 166 10.43 -7.93 -1.82
CA VAL A 166 11.33 -6.79 -2.02
C VAL A 166 11.87 -6.34 -0.67
N LYS A 167 13.19 -6.27 -0.58
CA LYS A 167 13.88 -5.61 0.54
C LYS A 167 14.21 -4.19 0.10
N VAL A 168 13.80 -3.21 0.89
CA VAL A 168 14.13 -1.79 0.68
C VAL A 168 15.08 -1.35 1.79
N THR A 169 16.14 -0.67 1.41
CA THR A 169 17.13 -0.10 2.33
C THR A 169 17.19 1.41 2.12
N LEU A 170 17.24 2.16 3.21
CA LEU A 170 17.54 3.59 3.22
C LEU A 170 18.94 3.78 3.78
N ASP A 171 19.84 4.35 3.00
CA ASP A 171 21.22 4.61 3.41
C ASP A 171 21.35 5.89 4.26
N GLU A 172 22.57 6.18 4.74
CA GLU A 172 22.88 7.36 5.56
C GLU A 172 22.77 8.67 4.77
N ASP A 173 22.89 8.60 3.44
CA ASP A 173 22.73 9.74 2.52
C ASP A 173 21.26 10.02 2.16
N GLY A 174 20.32 9.21 2.68
CA GLY A 174 18.89 9.33 2.41
C GLY A 174 18.45 8.74 1.07
N ARG A 175 19.23 7.83 0.48
CA ARG A 175 18.89 7.16 -0.78
C ARG A 175 18.25 5.81 -0.50
N PHE A 176 17.20 5.52 -1.28
CA PHE A 176 16.58 4.21 -1.27
C PHE A 176 17.22 3.30 -2.31
N GLU A 177 17.47 2.07 -1.88
CA GLU A 177 17.81 0.94 -2.75
C GLU A 177 16.83 -0.19 -2.49
N SER A 178 16.51 -0.96 -3.53
CA SER A 178 15.63 -2.12 -3.38
C SER A 178 16.13 -3.30 -4.18
N GLU A 179 15.96 -4.49 -3.60
CA GLU A 179 16.36 -5.76 -4.19
C GLU A 179 15.23 -6.78 -4.11
N LEU A 180 15.09 -7.58 -5.18
CA LEU A 180 14.14 -8.68 -5.23
C LEU A 180 14.82 -9.93 -4.66
N LEU A 181 14.23 -10.53 -3.64
CA LEU A 181 14.76 -11.70 -2.94
C LEU A 181 13.76 -12.85 -3.01
N THR A 182 14.29 -14.07 -3.20
CA THR A 182 13.48 -15.29 -3.16
C THR A 182 13.51 -15.87 -1.73
N PRO A 183 12.34 -16.23 -1.16
CA PRO A 183 12.30 -16.93 0.13
C PRO A 183 13.11 -18.22 0.08
N LYS A 184 13.91 -18.49 1.12
CA LYS A 184 14.63 -19.77 1.25
C LYS A 184 13.70 -20.81 1.87
N ALA A 185 13.71 -22.03 1.35
CA ALA A 185 12.88 -23.15 1.82
C ALA A 185 13.18 -23.60 3.27
N GLU A 186 14.29 -23.17 3.85
CA GLU A 186 14.74 -23.53 5.19
C GLU A 186 14.13 -22.63 6.32
N ALA A 187 13.22 -21.73 5.98
CA ALA A 187 12.61 -20.81 6.93
C ALA A 187 11.27 -21.31 7.51
N VAL A 188 10.99 -22.62 7.43
CA VAL A 188 9.78 -23.27 7.99
C VAL A 188 10.15 -24.06 9.22
#